data_9384c376ed3858d233324e6ea3448465
#
_entry.id   9384c376ed3858d233324e6ea3448465
#
_cell.length_a   1.000
_cell.length_b   1.000
_cell.length_c   1.000
_cell.angle_alpha   90.00
_cell.angle_beta   90.00
_cell.angle_gamma   90.00
#
_symmetry.space_group_name_H-M   'P 1'
#
loop_
_entity.id
_entity.type
_entity.pdbx_description
1 polymer ?
#
loop_
_entity_poly.entity_id
_entity_poly.type
_entity_poly.pdbx_seq_one_letter_code
_entity_poly.pdbx_strand_id
1 'polypeptide(L)'
;MEKTTETVNPVFDIESYIPVGHENAVSRQMLEKMTGVNDSIIRRAIAESTQPIINSGNGEGYYVPDMNDPVDVANLRAYVLQEQARVRSLQDKIALKFQECVPDLFPETEIQEPEIEM
;
A
#
# COMPACT_ATOMS: atom_id res chain seq x y z
N MET A 1 25.41 12.31 -9.09
CA MET A 1 25.14 12.27 -9.06
C MET A 1 24.44 12.26 -8.95
N GLU A 2 24.24 12.43 -8.88
CA GLU A 2 23.74 12.55 -8.71
C GLU A 2 22.86 12.55 -8.50
N LYS A 3 22.58 12.70 -8.60
CA LYS A 3 21.88 12.75 -8.45
C LYS A 3 20.98 12.78 -8.17
N THR A 4 20.91 12.98 -8.41
CA THR A 4 20.27 13.00 -8.16
C THR A 4 19.36 12.96 -7.71
N THR A 5 19.35 13.12 -7.86
CA THR A 5 18.76 13.08 -7.46
C THR A 5 17.99 13.21 -6.92
N GLU A 6 17.94 13.38 -6.93
CA GLU A 6 17.46 13.49 -6.54
C GLU A 6 16.78 13.70 -5.99
N THR A 7 16.64 13.99 -6.04
CA THR A 7 16.18 14.19 -5.69
C THR A 7 15.46 14.16 -5.00
N VAL A 8 15.05 14.22 -5.00
CA VAL A 8 14.39 14.06 -4.54
C VAL A 8 14.01 13.93 -3.44
N ASN A 9 13.58 13.90 -2.90
CA ASN A 9 13.43 13.66 -1.84
C ASN A 9 13.70 12.75 -1.34
N PRO A 10 13.48 12.69 -1.56
CA PRO A 10 13.96 11.67 -1.19
C PRO A 10 14.73 11.35 -0.23
N VAL A 11 14.97 11.62 0.04
CA VAL A 11 15.70 11.63 1.18
C VAL A 11 15.24 10.67 2.21
N PHE A 12 13.94 10.48 2.36
CA PHE A 12 13.38 9.63 3.38
C PHE A 12 13.07 8.26 2.82
N ASP A 13 13.78 7.25 3.30
CA ASP A 13 13.65 5.88 2.85
C ASP A 13 13.01 5.06 3.96
N ILE A 14 11.67 5.02 3.97
CA ILE A 14 10.96 4.30 5.00
C ILE A 14 11.31 2.81 5.01
N GLU A 15 11.65 2.29 3.84
CA GLU A 15 11.88 0.85 3.72
C GLU A 15 13.09 0.40 4.54
N SER A 16 14.05 1.28 4.77
CA SER A 16 15.21 0.91 5.55
C SER A 16 14.90 0.81 7.05
N TYR A 17 13.71 1.26 7.45
CA TYR A 17 13.31 1.21 8.86
C TYR A 17 12.31 0.10 9.13
N ILE A 18 11.81 -0.58 8.10
CA ILE A 18 10.79 -1.61 8.29
C ILE A 18 11.47 -2.97 8.33
N PRO A 19 11.33 -3.69 9.43
CA PRO A 19 12.00 -4.98 9.57
C PRO A 19 11.30 -6.09 8.81
N VAL A 20 11.99 -7.19 8.67
CA VAL A 20 11.44 -8.40 8.07
C VAL A 20 10.93 -9.29 9.19
N GLY A 21 9.75 -9.88 9.00
CA GLY A 21 9.20 -10.82 9.95
C GLY A 21 8.23 -10.17 10.92
N HIS A 22 7.08 -10.82 11.11
CA HIS A 22 6.04 -10.27 11.99
C HIS A 22 6.54 -10.11 13.43
N GLU A 23 7.49 -10.92 13.83
CA GLU A 23 8.01 -10.85 15.20
C GLU A 23 8.75 -9.55 15.45
N ASN A 24 9.23 -8.92 14.41
CA ASN A 24 10.01 -7.70 14.52
C ASN A 24 9.23 -6.44 14.19
N ALA A 25 7.93 -6.56 14.02
CA ALA A 25 7.09 -5.43 13.59
C ALA A 25 7.35 -4.20 14.45
N VAL A 26 7.30 -3.02 13.81
CA VAL A 26 7.51 -1.75 14.50
C VAL A 26 6.28 -0.89 14.38
N SER A 27 5.93 -0.22 15.46
CA SER A 27 4.76 0.66 15.47
C SER A 27 5.10 1.98 14.79
N ARG A 28 4.05 2.72 14.43
CA ARG A 28 4.26 4.06 13.87
C ARG A 28 4.95 4.97 14.87
N GLN A 29 4.62 4.81 16.15
CA GLN A 29 5.28 5.62 17.17
C GLN A 29 6.78 5.36 17.19
N MET A 30 7.15 4.09 17.08
CA MET A 30 8.56 3.75 17.05
C MET A 30 9.20 4.32 15.78
N LEU A 31 8.51 4.26 14.66
CA LEU A 31 9.02 4.82 13.43
C LEU A 31 9.22 6.33 13.53
N GLU A 32 8.31 7.02 14.20
CA GLU A 32 8.50 8.45 14.42
C GLU A 32 9.77 8.73 15.21
N LYS A 33 10.03 7.92 16.22
CA LYS A 33 11.22 8.10 17.03
C LYS A 33 12.48 7.81 16.24
N MET A 34 12.44 6.77 15.42
CA MET A 34 13.64 6.37 14.68
C MET A 34 13.96 7.32 13.54
N THR A 35 12.92 7.85 12.89
CA THR A 35 13.11 8.66 11.70
C THR A 35 13.10 10.14 11.97
N GLY A 36 12.42 10.57 13.02
CA GLY A 36 12.27 11.99 13.28
C GLY A 36 11.24 12.69 12.43
N VAL A 37 10.46 11.92 11.65
CA VAL A 37 9.39 12.53 10.83
C VAL A 37 8.05 12.20 11.44
N ASN A 38 7.05 13.00 11.11
CA ASN A 38 5.75 12.84 11.73
C ASN A 38 4.94 11.71 11.10
N ASP A 39 3.88 11.34 11.78
CA ASP A 39 3.08 10.19 11.44
C ASP A 39 2.48 10.26 10.04
N SER A 40 2.04 11.44 9.62
CA SER A 40 1.38 11.54 8.31
C SER A 40 2.37 11.27 7.18
N ILE A 41 3.62 11.71 7.36
CA ILE A 41 4.65 11.44 6.37
C ILE A 41 4.98 9.95 6.34
N ILE A 42 5.05 9.33 7.52
CA ILE A 42 5.34 7.91 7.61
C ILE A 42 4.24 7.10 6.90
N ARG A 43 2.97 7.43 7.17
CA ARG A 43 1.89 6.69 6.54
C ARG A 43 1.90 6.83 5.03
N ARG A 44 2.20 8.03 4.54
CA ARG A 44 2.29 8.22 3.10
C ARG A 44 3.44 7.43 2.51
N ALA A 45 4.59 7.46 3.18
CA ALA A 45 5.76 6.74 2.67
C ALA A 45 5.47 5.24 2.58
N ILE A 46 4.78 4.69 3.59
CA ILE A 46 4.44 3.28 3.57
C ILE A 46 3.48 2.99 2.42
N ALA A 47 2.48 3.85 2.22
CA ALA A 47 1.51 3.64 1.16
C ALA A 47 2.14 3.70 -0.23
N GLU A 48 3.18 4.50 -0.38
CA GLU A 48 3.84 4.67 -1.68
C GLU A 48 5.00 3.71 -1.89
N SER A 49 5.34 2.95 -0.86
CA SER A 49 6.46 2.02 -0.96
C SER A 49 6.15 0.88 -1.94
N THR A 50 7.18 0.44 -2.64
CA THR A 50 7.04 -0.71 -3.53
C THR A 50 7.29 -2.02 -2.80
N GLN A 51 7.69 -1.96 -1.54
CA GLN A 51 7.88 -3.16 -0.73
C GLN A 51 6.54 -3.63 -0.16
N PRO A 52 6.39 -4.93 0.07
CA PRO A 52 5.15 -5.46 0.63
C PRO A 52 5.08 -5.25 2.14
N ILE A 53 4.92 -4.00 2.54
CA ILE A 53 4.85 -3.66 3.96
C ILE A 53 3.45 -3.93 4.47
N ILE A 54 3.35 -4.74 5.51
CA ILE A 54 2.07 -5.14 6.07
C ILE A 54 1.92 -4.59 7.48
N ASN A 55 0.71 -4.16 7.80
CA ASN A 55 0.35 -3.80 9.16
C ASN A 55 -0.17 -5.06 9.84
N SER A 56 0.41 -5.40 10.99
CA SER A 56 0.05 -6.64 11.67
C SER A 56 -1.41 -6.71 12.07
N GLY A 57 -2.04 -5.56 12.25
CA GLY A 57 -3.46 -5.55 12.58
C GLY A 57 -3.77 -5.72 14.05
N ASN A 58 -2.80 -6.13 14.84
CA ASN A 58 -3.02 -6.32 16.28
C ASN A 58 -2.26 -5.29 17.11
N GLY A 59 -1.83 -4.22 16.46
CA GLY A 59 -1.15 -3.14 17.17
C GLY A 59 0.35 -3.26 17.22
N GLU A 60 0.89 -4.35 16.72
CA GLU A 60 2.34 -4.54 16.76
C GLU A 60 3.06 -3.70 15.72
N GLY A 61 2.40 -3.37 14.63
CA GLY A 61 2.97 -2.44 13.67
C GLY A 61 3.24 -3.03 12.31
N TYR A 62 4.25 -2.48 11.66
CA TYR A 62 4.55 -2.79 10.27
C TYR A 62 5.75 -3.69 10.12
N TYR A 63 5.72 -4.52 9.10
CA TYR A 63 6.83 -5.42 8.80
C TYR A 63 6.74 -5.86 7.34
N VAL A 64 7.87 -6.36 6.82
CA VAL A 64 7.91 -6.99 5.51
C VAL A 64 7.85 -8.48 5.75
N PRO A 65 6.95 -9.22 5.08
CA PRO A 65 6.82 -10.66 5.35
C PRO A 65 8.11 -11.42 5.06
N ASP A 66 8.43 -12.33 5.96
CA ASP A 66 9.51 -13.27 5.74
C ASP A 66 8.93 -14.45 5.00
N MET A 67 9.29 -14.60 3.74
CA MET A 67 8.68 -15.63 2.90
C MET A 67 9.10 -17.05 3.28
N ASN A 68 10.05 -17.17 4.21
CA ASN A 68 10.42 -18.46 4.74
C ASN A 68 9.64 -18.84 6.00
N ASP A 69 8.79 -17.92 6.46
CA ASP A 69 7.97 -18.12 7.66
C ASP A 69 6.55 -18.38 7.24
N PRO A 70 5.99 -19.58 7.50
CA PRO A 70 4.60 -19.87 7.08
C PRO A 70 3.58 -18.92 7.66
N VAL A 71 3.81 -18.38 8.85
CA VAL A 71 2.89 -17.44 9.46
C VAL A 71 2.86 -16.14 8.63
N ASP A 72 4.04 -15.67 8.25
CA ASP A 72 4.12 -14.45 7.46
C ASP A 72 3.48 -14.63 6.09
N VAL A 73 3.69 -15.81 5.48
CA VAL A 73 3.08 -16.09 4.18
C VAL A 73 1.56 -16.09 4.29
N ALA A 74 1.03 -16.70 5.35
CA ALA A 74 -0.41 -16.72 5.56
C ALA A 74 -0.94 -15.31 5.78
N ASN A 75 -0.23 -14.50 6.54
CA ASN A 75 -0.63 -13.13 6.80
C ASN A 75 -0.61 -12.31 5.51
N LEU A 76 0.39 -12.52 4.67
CA LEU A 76 0.47 -11.82 3.40
C LEU A 76 -0.69 -12.18 2.50
N ARG A 77 -1.01 -13.48 2.45
CA ARG A 77 -2.14 -13.93 1.64
C ARG A 77 -3.43 -13.27 2.10
N ALA A 78 -3.66 -13.25 3.41
CA ALA A 78 -4.88 -12.66 3.96
C ALA A 78 -4.93 -11.18 3.64
N TYR A 79 -3.78 -10.50 3.74
CA TYR A 79 -3.71 -9.09 3.45
C TYR A 79 -4.06 -8.80 1.98
N VAL A 80 -3.47 -9.57 1.07
CA VAL A 80 -3.73 -9.39 -0.35
C VAL A 80 -5.20 -9.60 -0.67
N LEU A 81 -5.79 -10.65 -0.11
CA LEU A 81 -7.21 -10.93 -0.36
C LEU A 81 -8.09 -9.80 0.18
N GLN A 82 -7.73 -9.26 1.33
CA GLN A 82 -8.49 -8.16 1.90
C GLN A 82 -8.39 -6.92 1.01
N GLU A 83 -7.20 -6.63 0.50
CA GLU A 83 -7.04 -5.46 -0.35
C GLU A 83 -7.75 -5.64 -1.68
N GLN A 84 -7.75 -6.86 -2.22
CA GLN A 84 -8.48 -7.13 -3.45
C GLN A 84 -9.98 -6.95 -3.25
N ALA A 85 -10.49 -7.37 -2.09
CA ALA A 85 -11.90 -7.18 -1.79
C ALA A 85 -12.25 -5.70 -1.67
N ARG A 86 -11.33 -4.92 -1.10
CA ARG A 86 -11.53 -3.48 -0.98
C ARG A 86 -11.60 -2.82 -2.35
N VAL A 87 -10.70 -3.21 -3.25
CA VAL A 87 -10.70 -2.66 -4.60
C VAL A 87 -12.02 -2.99 -5.30
N ARG A 88 -12.45 -4.25 -5.19
CA ARG A 88 -13.70 -4.67 -5.82
C ARG A 88 -14.87 -3.88 -5.26
N SER A 89 -14.89 -3.67 -3.95
CA SER A 89 -15.96 -2.91 -3.31
C SER A 89 -16.00 -1.48 -3.82
N LEU A 90 -14.83 -0.87 -4.01
CA LEU A 90 -14.77 0.49 -4.53
C LEU A 90 -15.24 0.54 -5.99
N GLN A 91 -14.88 -0.46 -6.78
CA GLN A 91 -15.34 -0.53 -8.16
C GLN A 91 -16.85 -0.67 -8.24
N ASP A 92 -17.43 -1.50 -7.36
CA ASP A 92 -18.87 -1.67 -7.31
C ASP A 92 -19.55 -0.37 -6.91
N LYS A 93 -18.97 0.34 -5.95
CA LYS A 93 -19.53 1.60 -5.52
C LYS A 93 -19.55 2.61 -6.65
N ILE A 94 -18.46 2.69 -7.39
CA ILE A 94 -18.39 3.61 -8.53
C ILE A 94 -19.43 3.24 -9.57
N ALA A 95 -19.57 1.95 -9.86
CA ALA A 95 -20.53 1.51 -10.86
C ALA A 95 -21.94 1.84 -10.45
N LEU A 96 -22.28 1.65 -9.18
CA LEU A 96 -23.65 1.88 -8.71
C LEU A 96 -23.98 3.35 -8.57
N LYS A 97 -23.02 4.13 -8.05
CA LYS A 97 -23.32 5.52 -7.75
C LYS A 97 -23.15 6.44 -8.95
N PHE A 98 -22.24 6.11 -9.84
CA PHE A 98 -21.87 7.03 -10.89
C PHE A 98 -22.08 6.50 -12.30
N GLN A 99 -22.75 5.36 -12.42
CA GLN A 99 -22.88 4.76 -13.75
C GLN A 99 -23.57 5.65 -14.76
N GLU A 100 -24.50 6.49 -14.30
CA GLU A 100 -25.19 7.39 -15.23
C GLU A 100 -24.30 8.55 -15.61
N CYS A 101 -23.32 8.87 -14.79
CA CYS A 101 -22.43 10.00 -15.05
C CYS A 101 -21.23 9.61 -15.89
N VAL A 102 -20.82 8.35 -15.80
CA VAL A 102 -19.59 7.91 -16.45
C VAL A 102 -19.58 8.17 -17.95
N PRO A 103 -20.67 7.89 -18.68
CA PRO A 103 -20.67 8.17 -20.13
C PRO A 103 -20.42 9.62 -20.45
N ASP A 104 -20.85 10.56 -19.59
CA ASP A 104 -20.62 11.96 -19.82
C ASP A 104 -19.17 12.33 -19.55
N LEU A 105 -18.56 11.68 -18.56
CA LEU A 105 -17.18 11.96 -18.19
C LEU A 105 -16.19 11.34 -19.16
N PHE A 106 -16.52 10.17 -19.68
CA PHE A 106 -15.65 9.42 -20.58
C PHE A 106 -16.44 8.99 -21.79
N PRO A 107 -16.78 9.94 -22.66
CA PRO A 107 -17.69 9.64 -23.79
C PRO A 107 -17.12 8.65 -24.78
N GLU A 108 -15.83 8.42 -24.72
CA GLU A 108 -15.22 7.45 -25.62
C GLU A 108 -15.31 6.08 -25.00
N THR A 109 -14.57 5.19 -25.53
CA THR A 109 -14.69 3.81 -25.15
C THR A 109 -13.75 3.38 -24.05
N GLU A 110 -13.05 4.30 -23.47
CA GLU A 110 -12.14 3.94 -22.42
C GLU A 110 -12.81 3.16 -21.33
N ILE A 111 -14.09 3.39 -21.15
CA ILE A 111 -14.81 2.77 -20.09
C ILE A 111 -14.93 1.32 -20.27
N GLN A 112 -14.99 0.91 -21.51
CA GLN A 112 -15.14 -0.44 -21.74
C GLN A 112 -13.95 -1.15 -21.93
N GLU A 113 -13.13 -0.80 -22.01
CA GLU A 113 -12.03 -1.47 -22.24
C GLU A 113 -11.73 -2.41 -21.55
N PRO A 114 -11.75 -2.40 -21.11
CA PRO A 114 -11.10 -3.33 -20.50
C PRO A 114 -11.78 -4.57 -20.52
N GLU A 115 -12.61 -4.61 -20.90
CA GLU A 115 -13.02 -5.76 -20.84
C GLU A 115 -12.57 -6.59 -21.66
N ILE A 116 -12.44 -6.21 -22.07
CA ILE A 116 -12.05 -6.88 -22.66
C ILE A 116 -11.36 -7.83 -22.68
N GLU A 117 -11.48 -7.80 -22.60
CA GLU A 117 -10.86 -8.56 -22.67
C GLU A 117 -10.74 -9.54 -22.48
N MET A 118 -11.05 -9.74 -22.71
CA MET A 118 -10.96 -10.61 -22.69
C MET A 118 -10.80 -11.25 -22.80
#